data_d8e298f40649f5ef5e9e9b052a79bb22
#
_entry.id   d8e298f40649f5ef5e9e9b052a79bb22
#
_cell.length_a   1.000
_cell.length_b   1.000
_cell.length_c   1.000
_cell.angle_alpha   90.00
_cell.angle_beta   90.00
_cell.angle_gamma   90.00
#
_symmetry.space_group_name_H-M   'P 1'
#
loop_
_entity.id
_entity.type
_entity.pdbx_description
1 polymer ?
#
loop_
_entity_poly.entity_id
_entity_poly.type
_entity_poly.pdbx_seq_one_letter_code
_entity_poly.pdbx_strand_id
1 'polypeptide(L)'
;RKKEVALRLPKQPKNRLAKCLAKGANRAYKGGVPQDSDAYPLIAAAAELRDAVNRLSFAPPVEFVYNPLDYAWPAHEQFLTRYGGGKKRVVFLGMNPGPFGMAQVGVPFGEVAAVRDWLQIDAPIDKPAREHPKRPIQGLQCPRSEVSGRRLWGFFAEKFGQPEAFFARNFVVNYCPLAFLEETGRNRTPDK
;
A
#
# COMPACT_ATOMS: atom_id res chain seq x y z
N ARG A 1 38.39 -6.88 16.10
CA ARG A 1 37.35 -6.71 17.17
C ARG A 1 36.25 -5.87 16.58
N LYS A 2 35.13 -6.50 16.18
CA LYS A 2 33.90 -5.82 15.73
C LYS A 2 33.17 -5.31 16.97
N LYS A 3 32.94 -4.00 17.08
CA LYS A 3 32.07 -3.41 18.09
C LYS A 3 30.62 -3.60 17.65
N GLU A 4 29.90 -4.42 18.36
CA GLU A 4 28.45 -4.58 18.24
C GLU A 4 27.77 -3.34 18.86
N VAL A 5 27.13 -2.52 18.02
CA VAL A 5 26.34 -1.38 18.48
C VAL A 5 24.93 -1.87 18.72
N ALA A 6 24.64 -2.19 19.99
CA ALA A 6 23.29 -2.52 20.41
C ALA A 6 22.38 -1.28 20.36
N LEU A 7 21.48 -1.22 19.39
CA LEU A 7 20.40 -0.23 19.33
C LEU A 7 19.44 -0.50 20.49
N ARG A 8 19.47 0.32 21.55
CA ARG A 8 18.44 0.30 22.60
C ARG A 8 17.18 0.99 22.08
N LEU A 9 16.19 0.18 21.68
CA LEU A 9 14.85 0.68 21.43
C LEU A 9 14.25 1.24 22.73
N PRO A 10 13.58 2.41 22.70
CA PRO A 10 12.89 2.95 23.87
C PRO A 10 11.75 2.01 24.28
N LYS A 11 11.62 1.74 25.58
CA LYS A 11 10.54 0.90 26.14
C LYS A 11 9.20 1.50 25.77
N GLN A 12 8.43 0.78 24.98
CA GLN A 12 7.07 1.17 24.59
C GLN A 12 6.16 1.28 25.83
N PRO A 13 5.41 2.38 26.00
CA PRO A 13 4.45 2.49 27.08
C PRO A 13 3.29 1.53 26.82
N LYS A 14 3.17 0.52 27.66
CA LYS A 14 2.05 -0.43 27.69
C LYS A 14 0.74 0.36 27.78
N ASN A 15 -0.16 0.19 26.82
CA ASN A 15 -1.54 0.74 26.77
C ASN A 15 -1.82 2.04 26.00
N ARG A 16 -0.96 2.55 25.13
CA ARG A 16 -1.35 3.66 24.26
C ARG A 16 -2.09 3.20 22.98
N LEU A 17 -1.74 2.04 22.41
CA LEU A 17 -2.42 1.52 21.23
C LEU A 17 -3.89 1.19 21.46
N ALA A 18 -4.22 0.54 22.58
CA ALA A 18 -5.60 0.20 22.93
C ALA A 18 -6.48 1.45 23.18
N LYS A 19 -5.88 2.53 23.71
CA LYS A 19 -6.60 3.82 23.91
C LYS A 19 -6.75 4.64 22.62
N CYS A 20 -5.83 4.51 21.66
CA CYS A 20 -5.98 5.11 20.33
C CYS A 20 -7.06 4.39 19.51
N LEU A 21 -7.11 3.07 19.53
CA LEU A 21 -8.13 2.29 18.85
C LEU A 21 -9.54 2.58 19.40
N ALA A 22 -9.67 2.81 20.71
CA ALA A 22 -10.96 3.13 21.32
C ALA A 22 -11.42 4.60 21.11
N LYS A 23 -10.52 5.53 20.83
CA LYS A 23 -10.84 6.94 20.53
C LYS A 23 -10.96 7.26 19.05
N GLY A 24 -10.36 6.45 18.18
CA GLY A 24 -10.45 6.60 16.71
C GLY A 24 -11.75 6.06 16.10
N ALA A 25 -12.46 5.18 16.81
CA ALA A 25 -13.67 4.51 16.31
C ALA A 25 -14.87 5.43 16.01
N ASN A 26 -14.80 6.73 16.35
CA ASN A 26 -15.93 7.65 16.19
C ASN A 26 -15.75 8.73 15.11
N ARG A 27 -14.72 8.65 14.28
CA ARG A 27 -14.64 9.49 13.09
C ARG A 27 -15.30 8.72 11.94
N ALA A 28 -16.57 9.01 11.68
CA ALA A 28 -17.35 8.41 10.61
C ALA A 28 -16.53 8.36 9.32
N TYR A 29 -16.09 7.16 8.94
CA TYR A 29 -15.51 6.89 7.64
C TYR A 29 -16.60 7.15 6.58
N LYS A 30 -16.39 8.16 5.73
CA LYS A 30 -17.34 8.54 4.66
C LYS A 30 -17.11 7.74 3.36
N GLY A 31 -16.50 6.58 3.44
CA GLY A 31 -16.38 5.65 2.33
C GLY A 31 -17.63 4.80 2.17
N GLY A 32 -17.90 4.32 0.95
CA GLY A 32 -19.11 3.58 0.61
C GLY A 32 -19.19 2.13 1.14
N VAL A 33 -18.30 1.72 2.05
CA VAL A 33 -18.27 0.35 2.62
C VAL A 33 -19.05 0.33 3.92
N PRO A 34 -20.03 -0.57 4.09
CA PRO A 34 -20.76 -0.74 5.34
C PRO A 34 -19.81 -1.07 6.51
N GLN A 35 -20.11 -0.50 7.70
CA GLN A 35 -19.28 -0.70 8.91
C GLN A 35 -19.31 -2.15 9.44
N ASP A 36 -20.30 -2.93 9.08
CA ASP A 36 -20.45 -4.36 9.40
C ASP A 36 -19.72 -5.28 8.38
N SER A 37 -19.10 -4.71 7.35
CA SER A 37 -18.28 -5.47 6.40
C SER A 37 -17.03 -6.03 7.07
N ASP A 38 -16.71 -7.29 6.81
CA ASP A 38 -15.48 -7.94 7.25
C ASP A 38 -14.18 -7.21 6.82
N ALA A 39 -14.24 -6.40 5.76
CA ALA A 39 -13.13 -5.60 5.29
C ALA A 39 -12.99 -4.24 6.00
N TYR A 40 -14.05 -3.77 6.69
CA TYR A 40 -14.09 -2.43 7.27
C TYR A 40 -12.94 -2.12 8.24
N PRO A 41 -12.55 -3.01 9.18
CA PRO A 41 -11.44 -2.72 10.09
C PRO A 41 -10.10 -2.47 9.35
N LEU A 42 -9.87 -3.19 8.25
CA LEU A 42 -8.67 -3.02 7.44
C LEU A 42 -8.70 -1.72 6.64
N ILE A 43 -9.86 -1.35 6.12
CA ILE A 43 -10.06 -0.08 5.40
C ILE A 43 -9.87 1.10 6.35
N ALA A 44 -10.44 1.04 7.55
CA ALA A 44 -10.27 2.08 8.57
C ALA A 44 -8.79 2.22 8.99
N ALA A 45 -8.10 1.11 9.22
CA ALA A 45 -6.67 1.12 9.54
C ALA A 45 -5.82 1.69 8.40
N ALA A 46 -6.14 1.37 7.13
CA ALA A 46 -5.46 1.93 5.98
C ALA A 46 -5.70 3.44 5.82
N ALA A 47 -6.91 3.92 6.13
CA ALA A 47 -7.22 5.35 6.13
C ALA A 47 -6.47 6.11 7.24
N GLU A 48 -6.40 5.55 8.45
CA GLU A 48 -5.59 6.11 9.53
C GLU A 48 -4.10 6.14 9.19
N LEU A 49 -3.58 5.07 8.56
CA LEU A 49 -2.20 5.00 8.09
C LEU A 49 -1.93 6.05 7.03
N ARG A 50 -2.81 6.20 6.01
CA ARG A 50 -2.74 7.25 4.99
C ARG A 50 -2.54 8.63 5.62
N ASP A 51 -3.41 8.97 6.57
CA ASP A 51 -3.40 10.28 7.23
C ASP A 51 -2.19 10.45 8.15
N ALA A 52 -1.71 9.38 8.76
CA ALA A 52 -0.53 9.41 9.61
C ALA A 52 0.75 9.65 8.80
N VAL A 53 0.94 8.93 7.69
CA VAL A 53 2.16 9.06 6.88
C VAL A 53 2.19 10.34 6.05
N ASN A 54 1.05 10.96 5.74
CA ASN A 54 0.98 12.28 5.10
C ASN A 54 1.56 13.42 5.97
N ARG A 55 1.69 13.19 7.28
CA ARG A 55 2.28 14.17 8.20
C ARG A 55 3.79 14.01 8.38
N LEU A 56 4.39 13.00 7.75
CA LEU A 56 5.82 12.74 7.84
C LEU A 56 6.59 13.64 6.86
N SER A 57 7.78 14.03 7.28
CA SER A 57 8.77 14.71 6.44
C SER A 57 10.06 13.91 6.43
N PHE A 58 10.79 13.99 5.33
CA PHE A 58 11.98 13.19 5.11
C PHE A 58 13.14 14.09 4.72
N ALA A 59 14.35 13.73 5.22
CA ALA A 59 15.56 14.45 4.89
C ALA A 59 16.16 13.97 3.55
N PRO A 60 17.05 14.77 2.93
CA PRO A 60 17.84 14.31 1.81
C PRO A 60 18.51 12.95 2.08
N PRO A 61 18.64 12.09 1.06
CA PRO A 61 18.44 12.33 -0.36
C PRO A 61 17.00 12.07 -0.86
N VAL A 62 15.99 11.95 0.02
CA VAL A 62 14.59 11.84 -0.37
C VAL A 62 14.08 13.22 -0.78
N GLU A 63 13.72 13.38 -2.04
CA GLU A 63 13.23 14.65 -2.60
C GLU A 63 11.75 14.63 -2.90
N PHE A 64 11.21 13.47 -3.30
CA PHE A 64 9.78 13.28 -3.56
C PHE A 64 9.29 12.06 -2.79
N VAL A 65 8.13 12.20 -2.19
CA VAL A 65 7.43 11.11 -1.51
C VAL A 65 6.05 10.95 -2.13
N TYR A 66 5.75 9.74 -2.58
CA TYR A 66 4.42 9.40 -3.07
C TYR A 66 3.70 8.56 -2.04
N ASN A 67 2.49 8.98 -1.69
CA ASN A 67 1.58 8.20 -0.86
C ASN A 67 0.42 7.64 -1.70
N PRO A 68 0.52 6.43 -2.26
CA PRO A 68 -0.56 5.84 -3.05
C PRO A 68 -1.85 5.61 -2.25
N LEU A 69 -1.78 5.56 -0.93
CA LEU A 69 -2.98 5.50 -0.07
C LEU A 69 -3.77 6.81 -0.11
N ASP A 70 -3.15 7.92 -0.52
CA ASP A 70 -3.81 9.21 -0.65
C ASP A 70 -4.39 9.38 -2.05
N TYR A 71 -3.56 9.61 -3.05
CA TYR A 71 -4.02 9.93 -4.41
C TYR A 71 -4.66 8.75 -5.16
N ALA A 72 -4.37 7.51 -4.78
CA ALA A 72 -4.99 6.31 -5.36
C ALA A 72 -5.94 5.61 -4.36
N TRP A 73 -6.49 6.36 -3.40
CA TRP A 73 -7.36 5.80 -2.38
C TRP A 73 -8.54 5.02 -2.94
N PRO A 74 -9.29 5.49 -3.95
CA PRO A 74 -10.43 4.74 -4.47
C PRO A 74 -10.04 3.34 -4.97
N ALA A 75 -8.89 3.21 -5.63
CA ALA A 75 -8.39 1.91 -6.09
C ALA A 75 -7.92 1.03 -4.93
N HIS A 76 -7.25 1.61 -3.93
CA HIS A 76 -6.83 0.89 -2.73
C HIS A 76 -8.04 0.40 -1.92
N GLU A 77 -9.04 1.26 -1.71
CA GLU A 77 -10.28 0.92 -1.02
C GLU A 77 -11.06 -0.18 -1.76
N GLN A 78 -11.15 -0.11 -3.09
CA GLN A 78 -11.77 -1.16 -3.90
C GLN A 78 -11.03 -2.49 -3.73
N PHE A 79 -9.69 -2.48 -3.69
CA PHE A 79 -8.87 -3.66 -3.40
C PHE A 79 -9.15 -4.24 -2.02
N LEU A 80 -9.19 -3.40 -0.98
CA LEU A 80 -9.48 -3.84 0.38
C LEU A 80 -10.91 -4.37 0.52
N THR A 81 -11.88 -3.69 -0.09
CA THR A 81 -13.29 -4.11 -0.06
C THR A 81 -13.50 -5.47 -0.69
N ARG A 82 -12.87 -5.72 -1.86
CA ARG A 82 -13.02 -7.00 -2.57
C ARG A 82 -12.28 -8.14 -1.89
N TYR A 83 -11.08 -7.87 -1.35
CA TYR A 83 -10.13 -8.93 -1.00
C TYR A 83 -9.67 -8.90 0.46
N GLY A 84 -9.93 -7.83 1.21
CA GLY A 84 -9.46 -7.65 2.58
C GLY A 84 -10.25 -8.44 3.62
N GLY A 85 -11.50 -8.79 3.35
CA GLY A 85 -12.37 -9.49 4.29
C GLY A 85 -11.97 -10.94 4.58
N GLY A 86 -12.51 -11.48 5.67
CA GLY A 86 -12.29 -12.85 6.10
C GLY A 86 -10.90 -13.13 6.70
N LYS A 87 -10.76 -14.31 7.31
CA LYS A 87 -9.52 -14.73 7.99
C LYS A 87 -8.45 -15.17 6.99
N LYS A 88 -7.32 -14.48 6.98
CA LYS A 88 -6.16 -14.82 6.15
C LYS A 88 -5.18 -15.75 6.90
N ARG A 89 -4.66 -16.76 6.21
CA ARG A 89 -3.66 -17.68 6.76
C ARG A 89 -2.23 -17.28 6.40
N VAL A 90 -2.04 -16.64 5.24
CA VAL A 90 -0.74 -16.21 4.74
C VAL A 90 -0.84 -14.76 4.31
N VAL A 91 0.13 -13.95 4.73
CA VAL A 91 0.31 -12.57 4.27
C VAL A 91 1.64 -12.48 3.54
N PHE A 92 1.59 -12.05 2.29
CA PHE A 92 2.78 -11.71 1.50
C PHE A 92 3.13 -10.25 1.74
N LEU A 93 4.28 -10.02 2.34
CA LEU A 93 4.74 -8.69 2.73
C LEU A 93 5.78 -8.18 1.74
N GLY A 94 5.45 -7.11 1.01
CA GLY A 94 6.40 -6.34 0.24
C GLY A 94 7.08 -5.26 1.08
N MET A 95 8.17 -4.68 0.58
CA MET A 95 8.88 -3.61 1.27
C MET A 95 8.09 -2.30 1.18
N ASN A 96 7.98 -1.74 -0.02
CA ASN A 96 7.30 -0.46 -0.29
C ASN A 96 6.89 -0.34 -1.77
N PRO A 97 6.08 0.65 -2.15
CA PRO A 97 5.65 0.86 -3.53
C PRO A 97 6.81 1.04 -4.51
N GLY A 98 6.78 0.26 -5.58
CA GLY A 98 7.61 0.51 -6.76
C GLY A 98 7.00 1.61 -7.64
N PRO A 99 7.83 2.39 -8.40
CA PRO A 99 7.38 3.55 -9.17
C PRO A 99 6.48 3.19 -10.38
N PHE A 100 6.48 1.95 -10.81
CA PHE A 100 5.63 1.42 -11.91
C PHE A 100 4.61 0.39 -11.43
N GLY A 101 4.58 0.16 -10.11
CA GLY A 101 3.70 -0.76 -9.42
C GLY A 101 2.65 -0.04 -8.60
N MET A 102 2.66 -0.27 -7.28
CA MET A 102 1.68 0.33 -6.37
C MET A 102 1.64 1.86 -6.46
N ALA A 103 2.76 2.53 -6.77
CA ALA A 103 2.74 3.97 -6.99
C ALA A 103 1.80 4.39 -8.12
N GLN A 104 1.62 3.55 -9.16
CA GLN A 104 0.70 3.84 -10.25
C GLN A 104 -0.76 3.50 -9.92
N VAL A 105 -1.02 2.42 -9.18
CA VAL A 105 -2.37 1.82 -9.12
C VAL A 105 -2.93 1.66 -7.70
N GLY A 106 -2.20 2.07 -6.66
CA GLY A 106 -2.68 1.97 -5.27
C GLY A 106 -2.74 0.55 -4.69
N VAL A 107 -2.45 -0.48 -5.47
CA VAL A 107 -2.51 -1.89 -5.07
C VAL A 107 -1.11 -2.43 -4.78
N PRO A 108 -0.85 -3.10 -3.64
CA PRO A 108 0.44 -3.71 -3.34
C PRO A 108 0.92 -4.63 -4.46
N PHE A 109 2.21 -4.55 -4.83
CA PHE A 109 2.78 -5.23 -6.00
C PHE A 109 2.04 -4.93 -7.31
N GLY A 110 1.29 -3.81 -7.37
CA GLY A 110 0.43 -3.50 -8.49
C GLY A 110 1.21 -3.47 -9.81
N GLU A 111 0.82 -4.30 -10.73
CA GLU A 111 1.18 -4.29 -12.14
C GLU A 111 -0.09 -4.00 -12.91
N VAL A 112 -0.06 -3.03 -13.83
CA VAL A 112 -1.28 -2.46 -14.41
C VAL A 112 -2.21 -3.50 -15.02
N ALA A 113 -1.67 -4.42 -15.84
CA ALA A 113 -2.48 -5.45 -16.47
C ALA A 113 -3.10 -6.40 -15.44
N ALA A 114 -2.32 -6.82 -14.43
CA ALA A 114 -2.85 -7.70 -13.39
C ALA A 114 -3.93 -7.01 -12.55
N VAL A 115 -3.74 -5.73 -12.21
CA VAL A 115 -4.71 -4.95 -11.42
C VAL A 115 -6.01 -4.75 -12.19
N ARG A 116 -5.91 -4.33 -13.46
CA ARG A 116 -7.07 -4.09 -14.31
C ARG A 116 -7.78 -5.40 -14.72
N ASP A 117 -7.03 -6.38 -15.24
CA ASP A 117 -7.61 -7.51 -15.96
C ASP A 117 -7.89 -8.71 -15.06
N TRP A 118 -7.05 -8.96 -14.03
CA TRP A 118 -7.23 -10.08 -13.12
C TRP A 118 -7.88 -9.66 -11.81
N LEU A 119 -7.36 -8.62 -11.12
CA LEU A 119 -7.98 -8.10 -9.88
C LEU A 119 -9.24 -7.26 -10.16
N GLN A 120 -9.47 -6.87 -11.41
CA GLN A 120 -10.63 -6.09 -11.84
C GLN A 120 -10.84 -4.81 -11.02
N ILE A 121 -9.76 -4.09 -10.74
CA ILE A 121 -9.78 -2.81 -10.07
C ILE A 121 -9.67 -1.72 -11.12
N ASP A 122 -10.69 -0.88 -11.21
CA ASP A 122 -10.89 0.13 -12.23
C ASP A 122 -11.21 1.53 -11.66
N ALA A 123 -11.12 1.67 -10.34
CA ALA A 123 -11.39 2.93 -9.66
C ALA A 123 -10.42 4.04 -10.11
N PRO A 124 -10.84 5.31 -10.05
CA PRO A 124 -10.01 6.44 -10.47
C PRO A 124 -8.75 6.56 -9.62
N ILE A 125 -7.70 7.06 -10.26
CA ILE A 125 -6.40 7.29 -9.64
C ILE A 125 -6.01 8.74 -9.94
N ASP A 126 -5.90 9.53 -8.89
CA ASP A 126 -5.45 10.91 -8.96
C ASP A 126 -3.92 11.02 -8.99
N LYS A 127 -3.41 12.22 -8.82
CA LYS A 127 -1.98 12.51 -8.81
C LYS A 127 -1.54 13.00 -7.44
N PRO A 128 -0.30 12.71 -7.02
CA PRO A 128 0.27 13.35 -5.83
C PRO A 128 0.39 14.86 -6.06
N ALA A 129 0.34 15.63 -4.98
CA ALA A 129 0.45 17.10 -5.04
C ALA A 129 1.76 17.58 -5.71
N ARG A 130 2.82 16.77 -5.62
CA ARG A 130 4.12 17.03 -6.25
C ARG A 130 4.60 15.79 -6.97
N GLU A 131 4.65 15.84 -8.30
CA GLU A 131 5.15 14.75 -9.15
C GLU A 131 6.61 14.97 -9.55
N HIS A 132 7.38 13.89 -9.55
CA HIS A 132 8.71 13.88 -10.16
C HIS A 132 8.59 13.78 -11.69
N PRO A 133 9.24 14.67 -12.49
CA PRO A 133 9.07 14.70 -13.94
C PRO A 133 9.38 13.37 -14.66
N LYS A 134 10.32 12.58 -14.12
CA LYS A 134 10.71 11.26 -14.67
C LYS A 134 9.85 10.11 -14.12
N ARG A 135 8.93 10.38 -13.19
CA ARG A 135 8.09 9.36 -12.53
C ARG A 135 6.64 9.84 -12.41
N PRO A 136 6.01 10.27 -13.51
CA PRO A 136 4.62 10.72 -13.47
C PRO A 136 3.68 9.58 -13.10
N ILE A 137 2.60 9.90 -12.41
CA ILE A 137 1.51 8.97 -12.13
C ILE A 137 0.53 9.01 -13.31
N GLN A 138 0.44 7.88 -14.01
CA GLN A 138 -0.41 7.67 -15.17
C GLN A 138 -1.57 6.69 -14.88
N GLY A 139 -1.61 6.17 -13.65
CA GLY A 139 -2.63 5.23 -13.21
C GLY A 139 -2.66 3.96 -14.07
N LEU A 140 -3.85 3.52 -14.39
CA LEU A 140 -4.09 2.34 -15.26
C LEU A 140 -3.63 2.54 -16.73
N GLN A 141 -3.21 3.74 -17.12
CA GLN A 141 -2.65 4.04 -18.43
C GLN A 141 -1.11 3.94 -18.45
N CYS A 142 -0.46 3.61 -17.33
CA CYS A 142 0.98 3.48 -17.29
C CYS A 142 1.43 2.34 -18.22
N PRO A 143 2.28 2.64 -19.24
CA PRO A 143 2.72 1.62 -20.21
C PRO A 143 3.82 0.72 -19.68
N ARG A 144 4.37 1.03 -18.51
CA ARG A 144 5.49 0.29 -17.93
C ARG A 144 5.00 -0.78 -16.97
N SER A 145 5.55 -1.97 -17.14
CA SER A 145 5.25 -3.11 -16.27
C SER A 145 6.12 -3.12 -15.02
N GLU A 146 5.54 -3.44 -13.89
CA GLU A 146 6.24 -3.73 -12.63
C GLU A 146 6.66 -5.22 -12.62
N VAL A 147 7.96 -5.46 -12.64
CA VAL A 147 8.51 -6.81 -12.78
C VAL A 147 8.11 -7.72 -11.62
N SER A 148 8.18 -7.22 -10.39
CA SER A 148 7.84 -7.99 -9.18
C SER A 148 6.34 -8.32 -9.16
N GLY A 149 5.50 -7.34 -9.48
CA GLY A 149 4.05 -7.51 -9.56
C GLY A 149 3.65 -8.48 -10.67
N ARG A 150 4.24 -8.32 -11.86
CA ARG A 150 3.98 -9.25 -12.98
C ARG A 150 4.29 -10.70 -12.62
N ARG A 151 5.41 -10.94 -11.93
CA ARG A 151 5.80 -12.29 -11.51
C ARG A 151 4.87 -12.83 -10.43
N LEU A 152 4.57 -12.01 -9.41
CA LEU A 152 3.72 -12.41 -8.29
C LEU A 152 2.30 -12.74 -8.77
N TRP A 153 1.66 -11.78 -9.42
CA TRP A 153 0.27 -11.94 -9.86
C TRP A 153 0.14 -12.95 -11.01
N GLY A 154 1.11 -13.01 -11.92
CA GLY A 154 1.14 -14.03 -12.97
C GLY A 154 1.18 -15.44 -12.39
N PHE A 155 2.04 -15.69 -11.40
CA PHE A 155 2.10 -16.98 -10.72
C PHE A 155 0.78 -17.30 -9.98
N PHE A 156 0.17 -16.32 -9.31
CA PHE A 156 -1.10 -16.56 -8.61
C PHE A 156 -2.27 -16.75 -9.56
N ALA A 157 -2.31 -16.02 -10.67
CA ALA A 157 -3.32 -16.21 -11.70
C ALA A 157 -3.24 -17.63 -12.32
N GLU A 158 -2.03 -18.09 -12.61
CA GLU A 158 -1.81 -19.45 -13.09
C GLU A 158 -2.23 -20.51 -12.06
N LYS A 159 -1.84 -20.33 -10.81
CA LYS A 159 -2.06 -21.32 -9.74
C LYS A 159 -3.50 -21.37 -9.25
N PHE A 160 -4.19 -20.23 -9.16
CA PHE A 160 -5.50 -20.13 -8.51
C PHE A 160 -6.65 -19.85 -9.51
N GLY A 161 -6.34 -19.43 -10.74
CA GLY A 161 -7.31 -19.07 -11.75
C GLY A 161 -7.99 -17.73 -11.43
N GLN A 162 -8.82 -17.71 -10.42
CA GLN A 162 -9.57 -16.51 -10.01
C GLN A 162 -8.96 -15.87 -8.75
N PRO A 163 -8.99 -14.52 -8.63
CA PRO A 163 -8.42 -13.82 -7.49
C PRO A 163 -9.11 -14.19 -6.17
N GLU A 164 -10.41 -14.43 -6.17
CA GLU A 164 -11.16 -14.84 -4.98
C GLU A 164 -10.62 -16.14 -4.37
N ALA A 165 -10.20 -17.09 -5.20
CA ALA A 165 -9.62 -18.34 -4.75
C ALA A 165 -8.27 -18.12 -4.04
N PHE A 166 -7.46 -17.18 -4.51
CA PHE A 166 -6.23 -16.76 -3.84
C PHE A 166 -6.53 -16.03 -2.53
N PHE A 167 -7.39 -15.00 -2.59
CA PHE A 167 -7.66 -14.13 -1.45
C PHE A 167 -8.54 -14.78 -0.38
N ALA A 168 -9.17 -15.92 -0.63
CA ALA A 168 -9.89 -16.68 0.40
C ALA A 168 -9.02 -16.99 1.63
N ARG A 169 -7.71 -17.18 1.45
CA ARG A 169 -6.77 -17.57 2.52
C ARG A 169 -5.48 -16.74 2.56
N ASN A 170 -5.21 -15.94 1.55
CA ASN A 170 -3.98 -15.17 1.40
C ASN A 170 -4.28 -13.68 1.32
N PHE A 171 -3.28 -12.87 1.65
CA PHE A 171 -3.35 -11.43 1.44
C PHE A 171 -1.99 -10.88 1.04
N VAL A 172 -1.98 -9.71 0.42
CA VAL A 172 -0.75 -9.05 -0.03
C VAL A 172 -0.76 -7.62 0.50
N VAL A 173 0.32 -7.19 1.13
CA VAL A 173 0.46 -5.86 1.70
C VAL A 173 1.92 -5.38 1.61
N ASN A 174 2.15 -4.08 1.64
CA ASN A 174 3.48 -3.51 1.83
C ASN A 174 3.70 -3.12 3.30
N TYR A 175 4.92 -3.32 3.78
CA TYR A 175 5.36 -2.87 5.10
C TYR A 175 5.34 -1.33 5.20
N CYS A 176 5.85 -0.64 4.20
CA CYS A 176 5.82 0.81 4.09
C CYS A 176 4.90 1.19 2.92
N PRO A 177 3.92 2.10 3.11
CA PRO A 177 3.01 2.50 2.04
C PRO A 177 3.60 3.56 1.11
N LEU A 178 4.76 4.14 1.43
CA LEU A 178 5.36 5.27 0.72
C LEU A 178 6.39 4.84 -0.33
N ALA A 179 6.37 5.51 -1.47
CA ALA A 179 7.46 5.45 -2.45
C ALA A 179 8.36 6.69 -2.27
N PHE A 180 9.65 6.45 -2.18
CA PHE A 180 10.67 7.50 -2.00
C PHE A 180 11.48 7.68 -3.27
N LEU A 181 11.61 8.93 -3.74
CA LEU A 181 12.36 9.25 -4.94
C LEU A 181 13.42 10.31 -4.62
N GLU A 182 14.61 10.09 -5.16
CA GLU A 182 15.68 11.09 -5.18
C GLU A 182 15.43 12.13 -6.27
N GLU A 183 16.15 13.23 -6.28
CA GLU A 183 16.10 14.27 -7.33
C GLU A 183 16.31 13.70 -8.75
N THR A 184 17.10 12.65 -8.87
CA THR A 184 17.33 11.94 -10.15
C THR A 184 16.12 11.12 -10.64
N GLY A 185 15.12 10.91 -9.77
CA GLY A 185 14.02 9.97 -9.97
C GLY A 185 14.38 8.52 -9.64
N ARG A 186 15.51 8.30 -8.97
CA ARG A 186 15.88 6.98 -8.45
C ARG A 186 14.94 6.63 -7.29
N ASN A 187 14.40 5.41 -7.33
CA ASN A 187 13.61 4.88 -6.22
C ASN A 187 14.53 4.45 -5.07
N ARG A 188 14.16 4.81 -3.85
CA ARG A 188 14.80 4.33 -2.61
C ARG A 188 13.88 3.39 -1.87
N THR A 189 14.47 2.43 -1.20
CA THR A 189 13.79 1.54 -0.27
C THR A 189 14.07 1.97 1.18
N PRO A 190 13.16 1.72 2.13
CA PRO A 190 13.30 2.15 3.53
C PRO A 190 14.52 1.58 4.28
N ASP A 191 15.18 0.57 3.72
CA ASP A 191 16.37 -0.08 4.29
C ASP A 191 17.69 0.62 3.91
N LYS A 192 17.63 1.73 3.16
CA LYS A 192 18.79 2.52 2.66
C LYS A 192 18.71 3.96 3.19
#